data_f36b050ffb5e7ba5ba857d0b0bc0f0bb
#
_entry.id   f36b050ffb5e7ba5ba857d0b0bc0f0bb
#
_cell.length_a   1.000
_cell.length_b   1.000
_cell.length_c   1.000
_cell.angle_alpha   90.00
_cell.angle_beta   90.00
_cell.angle_gamma   90.00
#
_symmetry.space_group_name_H-M   'P 1'
#
loop_
_entity.id
_entity.type
_entity.pdbx_description
1 polymer ?
#
loop_
_entity_poly.entity_id
_entity_poly.type
_entity_poly.pdbx_seq_one_letter_code
_entity_poly.pdbx_strand_id
1 'polypeptide(L)'
;MPHVGTAPRHTRGVDEIAWGPLPGAEHLNVRRAEAADLPDLVALLADDRLGAARESTGEESASAYARAFVLVDADPAHLLVVVQDGAEVVGTLQLSFMPGLSRRGELRAQIEGVRIRPDHRGAGAGEALVAWALAESRRRGCGLVQLTTDRSRSDAHRFYERLGFVASHVGYKLALDASQVCP
;
A
#
# COMPACT_ATOMS: atom_id res chain seq x y z
N MET A 1 32.88 32.82 5.04
CA MET A 1 32.48 31.60 4.37
C MET A 1 32.01 30.61 5.44
N PRO A 2 30.72 30.41 5.68
CA PRO A 2 30.26 29.38 6.64
C PRO A 2 30.35 28.01 5.96
N HIS A 3 30.98 27.05 6.66
CA HIS A 3 31.02 25.65 6.30
C HIS A 3 29.61 25.07 6.21
N VAL A 4 29.23 24.62 5.03
CA VAL A 4 28.07 23.75 4.85
C VAL A 4 28.40 22.41 5.46
N GLY A 5 27.93 22.18 6.68
CA GLY A 5 28.02 20.88 7.34
C GLY A 5 27.28 19.83 6.52
N THR A 6 27.99 18.80 6.11
CA THR A 6 27.43 17.62 5.44
C THR A 6 26.41 16.98 6.40
N ALA A 7 25.14 17.08 6.05
CA ALA A 7 24.09 16.39 6.81
C ALA A 7 24.39 14.88 6.84
N PRO A 8 24.22 14.21 7.97
CA PRO A 8 24.45 12.78 8.05
C PRO A 8 23.50 12.08 7.07
N ARG A 9 24.06 11.30 6.14
CA ARG A 9 23.29 10.38 5.30
C ARG A 9 22.57 9.41 6.24
N HIS A 10 21.26 9.51 6.30
CA HIS A 10 20.42 8.56 7.01
C HIS A 10 20.42 7.23 6.23
N THR A 11 21.54 6.51 6.32
CA THR A 11 21.61 5.08 6.02
C THR A 11 21.24 4.32 7.29
N ARG A 12 20.03 4.50 7.81
CA ARG A 12 19.50 3.54 8.77
C ARG A 12 18.71 2.50 8.01
N GLY A 13 19.32 1.35 7.87
CA GLY A 13 18.72 0.02 7.85
C GLY A 13 17.44 -0.14 6.99
N VAL A 14 17.62 -0.27 5.67
CA VAL A 14 16.58 -0.86 4.80
C VAL A 14 16.44 -2.37 5.10
N ASP A 15 17.23 -2.91 6.05
CA ASP A 15 17.58 -4.32 6.11
C ASP A 15 16.79 -5.17 7.12
N GLU A 16 15.75 -4.63 7.79
CA GLU A 16 14.92 -5.48 8.66
C GLU A 16 13.44 -5.07 8.60
N ILE A 17 12.82 -5.30 7.44
CA ILE A 17 11.36 -5.37 7.38
C ILE A 17 10.94 -6.62 8.16
N ALA A 18 9.95 -6.49 9.04
CA ALA A 18 9.43 -7.62 9.80
C ALA A 18 8.57 -8.52 8.89
N TRP A 19 9.24 -9.36 8.12
CA TRP A 19 8.58 -10.41 7.33
C TRP A 19 8.16 -11.58 8.22
N GLY A 20 7.09 -12.28 7.84
CA GLY A 20 6.61 -13.46 8.54
C GLY A 20 5.21 -13.31 9.10
N PRO A 21 4.88 -13.93 10.25
CA PRO A 21 3.54 -13.93 10.81
C PRO A 21 3.00 -12.52 11.07
N LEU A 22 1.73 -12.29 10.70
CA LEU A 22 1.03 -11.05 11.01
C LEU A 22 0.65 -11.01 12.49
N PRO A 23 0.94 -9.91 13.22
CA PRO A 23 0.57 -9.78 14.62
C PRO A 23 -0.96 -9.87 14.81
N GLY A 24 -1.42 -10.82 15.63
CA GLY A 24 -2.84 -11.07 15.87
C GLY A 24 -3.53 -11.94 14.81
N ALA A 25 -2.77 -12.43 13.83
CA ALA A 25 -3.22 -13.40 12.83
C ALA A 25 -2.02 -14.28 12.42
N GLU A 26 -1.42 -14.99 13.38
CA GLU A 26 -0.13 -15.66 13.26
C GLU A 26 -0.11 -16.83 12.25
N HIS A 27 -1.29 -17.30 11.80
CA HIS A 27 -1.42 -18.26 10.69
C HIS A 27 -1.20 -17.61 9.32
N LEU A 28 -1.29 -16.28 9.24
CA LEU A 28 -1.04 -15.50 8.02
C LEU A 28 0.37 -14.92 8.03
N ASN A 29 1.05 -15.02 6.90
CA ASN A 29 2.39 -14.47 6.72
C ASN A 29 2.37 -13.29 5.74
N VAL A 30 3.14 -12.24 6.05
CA VAL A 30 3.39 -11.14 5.13
C VAL A 30 4.78 -11.26 4.53
N ARG A 31 4.89 -11.05 3.21
CA ARG A 31 6.15 -10.94 2.48
C ARG A 31 6.06 -9.89 1.38
N ARG A 32 7.21 -9.53 0.83
CA ARG A 32 7.27 -8.72 -0.39
C ARG A 32 6.59 -9.47 -1.53
N ALA A 33 5.85 -8.74 -2.35
CA ALA A 33 5.28 -9.29 -3.58
C ALA A 33 6.38 -9.58 -4.60
N GLU A 34 6.20 -10.64 -5.37
CA GLU A 34 7.05 -11.05 -6.48
C GLU A 34 6.28 -10.99 -7.80
N ALA A 35 6.97 -10.98 -8.93
CA ALA A 35 6.32 -10.93 -10.24
C ALA A 35 5.36 -12.12 -10.48
N ALA A 36 5.64 -13.26 -9.85
CA ALA A 36 4.79 -14.45 -9.92
C ALA A 36 3.42 -14.25 -9.22
N ASP A 37 3.31 -13.29 -8.29
CA ASP A 37 2.06 -13.00 -7.58
C ASP A 37 1.09 -12.14 -8.39
N LEU A 38 1.52 -11.57 -9.53
CA LEU A 38 0.70 -10.63 -10.30
C LEU A 38 -0.70 -11.13 -10.63
N PRO A 39 -0.91 -12.40 -11.04
CA PRO A 39 -2.26 -12.91 -11.29
C PRO A 39 -3.18 -12.81 -10.05
N ASP A 40 -2.66 -13.21 -8.89
CA ASP A 40 -3.42 -13.18 -7.63
C ASP A 40 -3.66 -11.74 -7.15
N LEU A 41 -2.67 -10.87 -7.31
CA LEU A 41 -2.80 -9.45 -6.99
C LEU A 41 -3.88 -8.77 -7.82
N VAL A 42 -3.91 -9.02 -9.14
CA VAL A 42 -4.94 -8.49 -10.03
C VAL A 42 -6.31 -9.05 -9.68
N ALA A 43 -6.40 -10.35 -9.38
CA ALA A 43 -7.64 -10.98 -8.93
C ALA A 43 -8.17 -10.34 -7.63
N LEU A 44 -7.30 -10.11 -6.64
CA LEU A 44 -7.66 -9.42 -5.40
C LEU A 44 -8.12 -7.97 -5.65
N LEU A 45 -7.47 -7.24 -6.56
CA LEU A 45 -7.87 -5.87 -6.89
C LEU A 45 -9.21 -5.81 -7.59
N ALA A 46 -9.51 -6.79 -8.46
CA ALA A 46 -10.78 -6.92 -9.17
C ALA A 46 -11.94 -7.40 -8.27
N ASP A 47 -11.66 -8.00 -7.13
CA ASP A 47 -12.63 -8.63 -6.22
C ASP A 47 -13.41 -7.61 -5.38
N ASP A 48 -13.79 -6.48 -5.93
CA ASP A 48 -14.78 -5.58 -5.34
C ASP A 48 -15.55 -4.83 -6.44
N ARG A 49 -16.73 -4.31 -6.08
CA ARG A 49 -17.62 -3.65 -7.03
C ARG A 49 -16.97 -2.48 -7.79
N LEU A 50 -16.04 -1.76 -7.18
CA LEU A 50 -15.30 -0.65 -7.80
C LEU A 50 -14.09 -1.17 -8.59
N GLY A 51 -13.43 -2.22 -8.10
CA GLY A 51 -12.34 -2.90 -8.76
C GLY A 51 -12.79 -3.58 -10.04
N ALA A 52 -13.86 -4.36 -10.00
CA ALA A 52 -14.41 -5.06 -11.17
C ALA A 52 -14.71 -4.14 -12.37
N ALA A 53 -14.97 -2.85 -12.13
CA ALA A 53 -15.20 -1.87 -13.19
C ALA A 53 -13.90 -1.23 -13.75
N ARG A 54 -12.76 -1.42 -13.09
CA ARG A 54 -11.49 -0.76 -13.41
C ARG A 54 -10.38 -1.73 -13.78
N GLU A 55 -10.40 -2.90 -13.18
CA GLU A 55 -9.36 -3.92 -13.37
C GLU A 55 -9.77 -4.88 -14.51
N SER A 56 -8.79 -5.40 -15.20
CA SER A 56 -8.99 -6.36 -16.29
C SER A 56 -7.93 -7.46 -16.21
N THR A 57 -8.37 -8.71 -16.42
CA THR A 57 -7.49 -9.89 -16.43
C THR A 57 -7.04 -10.29 -17.83
N GLY A 58 -7.32 -9.47 -18.87
CA GLY A 58 -6.91 -9.74 -20.26
C GLY A 58 -5.40 -9.54 -20.48
N GLU A 59 -4.86 -10.11 -21.58
CA GLU A 59 -3.42 -10.07 -21.89
C GLU A 59 -2.84 -8.65 -22.03
N GLU A 60 -3.59 -7.71 -22.63
CA GLU A 60 -3.17 -6.30 -22.70
C GLU A 60 -2.97 -5.68 -21.31
N SER A 61 -3.88 -5.99 -20.40
CA SER A 61 -3.81 -5.54 -19.01
C SER A 61 -2.67 -6.20 -18.25
N ALA A 62 -2.39 -7.48 -18.50
CA ALA A 62 -1.26 -8.19 -17.90
C ALA A 62 0.08 -7.47 -18.16
N SER A 63 0.30 -6.99 -19.37
CA SER A 63 1.50 -6.21 -19.72
C SER A 63 1.57 -4.87 -18.97
N ALA A 64 0.42 -4.21 -18.74
CA ALA A 64 0.37 -2.95 -17.96
C ALA A 64 0.70 -3.19 -16.49
N TYR A 65 0.13 -4.24 -15.87
CA TYR A 65 0.44 -4.61 -14.50
C TYR A 65 1.90 -5.01 -14.32
N ALA A 66 2.47 -5.79 -15.27
CA ALA A 66 3.89 -6.15 -15.22
C ALA A 66 4.80 -4.92 -15.27
N ARG A 67 4.51 -3.94 -16.14
CA ARG A 67 5.26 -2.67 -16.19
C ARG A 67 5.13 -1.88 -14.88
N ALA A 68 3.92 -1.79 -14.33
CA ALA A 68 3.68 -1.10 -13.05
C ALA A 68 4.43 -1.79 -11.91
N PHE A 69 4.40 -3.13 -11.86
CA PHE A 69 5.13 -3.91 -10.86
C PHE A 69 6.62 -3.62 -10.90
N VAL A 70 7.24 -3.62 -12.09
CA VAL A 70 8.68 -3.31 -12.23
C VAL A 70 9.01 -1.92 -11.67
N LEU A 71 8.17 -0.91 -11.90
CA LEU A 71 8.37 0.43 -11.36
C LEU A 71 8.25 0.46 -9.83
N VAL A 72 7.26 -0.24 -9.29
CA VAL A 72 7.03 -0.31 -7.83
C VAL A 72 8.15 -1.09 -7.16
N ASP A 73 8.60 -2.21 -7.75
CA ASP A 73 9.62 -3.06 -7.15
C ASP A 73 11.03 -2.45 -7.20
N ALA A 74 11.32 -1.67 -8.25
CA ALA A 74 12.61 -1.00 -8.42
C ALA A 74 12.81 0.23 -7.51
N ASP A 75 11.74 0.83 -6.98
CA ASP A 75 11.81 2.04 -6.16
C ASP A 75 11.68 1.71 -4.67
N PRO A 76 12.74 1.95 -3.84
CA PRO A 76 12.71 1.70 -2.40
C PRO A 76 11.67 2.57 -1.64
N ALA A 77 11.13 3.62 -2.28
CA ALA A 77 10.03 4.39 -1.74
C ALA A 77 8.70 3.63 -1.80
N HIS A 78 8.63 2.50 -2.49
CA HIS A 78 7.44 1.67 -2.58
C HIS A 78 7.67 0.28 -1.99
N LEU A 79 6.64 -0.25 -1.36
CA LEU A 79 6.63 -1.58 -0.79
C LEU A 79 5.27 -2.22 -1.07
N LEU A 80 5.24 -3.12 -2.06
CA LEU A 80 4.09 -3.95 -2.35
C LEU A 80 4.24 -5.28 -1.62
N VAL A 81 3.23 -5.67 -0.86
CA VAL A 81 3.25 -6.89 -0.06
C VAL A 81 2.06 -7.79 -0.37
N VAL A 82 2.26 -9.08 -0.16
CA VAL A 82 1.22 -10.09 -0.15
C VAL A 82 1.07 -10.68 1.24
N VAL A 83 -0.14 -11.08 1.57
CA VAL A 83 -0.47 -11.90 2.73
C VAL A 83 -0.75 -13.30 2.24
N GLN A 84 -0.14 -14.29 2.89
CA GLN A 84 -0.29 -15.70 2.56
C GLN A 84 -0.93 -16.49 3.70
N ASP A 85 -1.81 -17.43 3.34
CA ASP A 85 -2.24 -18.55 4.17
C ASP A 85 -1.69 -19.83 3.54
N GLY A 86 -0.68 -20.43 4.19
CA GLY A 86 0.11 -21.47 3.56
C GLY A 86 0.77 -20.99 2.26
N ALA A 87 0.42 -21.58 1.13
CA ALA A 87 0.94 -21.21 -0.19
C ALA A 87 0.03 -20.23 -0.95
N GLU A 88 -1.17 -19.95 -0.45
CA GLU A 88 -2.16 -19.12 -1.15
C GLU A 88 -1.99 -17.63 -0.82
N VAL A 89 -2.06 -16.78 -1.82
CA VAL A 89 -2.15 -15.33 -1.63
C VAL A 89 -3.58 -14.95 -1.28
N VAL A 90 -3.78 -14.43 -0.08
CA VAL A 90 -5.10 -14.09 0.49
C VAL A 90 -5.29 -12.61 0.75
N GLY A 91 -4.24 -11.80 0.58
CA GLY A 91 -4.34 -10.36 0.77
C GLY A 91 -3.16 -9.59 0.19
N THR A 92 -3.31 -8.29 0.11
CA THR A 92 -2.28 -7.37 -0.39
C THR A 92 -2.43 -5.97 0.19
N LEU A 93 -1.35 -5.22 0.17
CA LEU A 93 -1.26 -3.80 0.52
C LEU A 93 -0.03 -3.20 -0.15
N GLN A 94 -0.13 -1.96 -0.60
CA GLN A 94 1.03 -1.16 -1.00
C GLN A 94 1.25 -0.02 -0.02
N LEU A 95 2.51 0.17 0.39
CA LEU A 95 3.00 1.36 1.09
C LEU A 95 3.83 2.21 0.13
N SER A 96 3.61 3.53 0.15
CA SER A 96 4.45 4.51 -0.53
C SER A 96 4.97 5.51 0.49
N PHE A 97 6.30 5.67 0.54
CA PHE A 97 6.97 6.57 1.49
C PHE A 97 7.29 7.88 0.80
N MET A 98 6.67 8.96 1.27
CA MET A 98 6.70 10.27 0.63
C MET A 98 7.43 11.29 1.51
N PRO A 99 8.69 11.62 1.21
CA PRO A 99 9.37 12.74 1.85
C PRO A 99 8.71 14.06 1.41
N GLY A 100 8.64 15.02 2.30
CA GLY A 100 8.08 16.33 2.00
C GLY A 100 8.73 17.45 2.82
N LEU A 101 8.71 18.67 2.32
CA LEU A 101 9.24 19.84 3.06
C LEU A 101 8.26 20.34 4.13
N SER A 102 6.96 20.13 3.94
CA SER A 102 5.95 20.49 4.92
C SER A 102 6.15 19.72 6.24
N ARG A 103 5.55 20.22 7.33
CA ARG A 103 5.65 19.60 8.65
C ARG A 103 7.10 19.38 9.11
N ARG A 104 7.99 20.32 8.76
CA ARG A 104 9.42 20.31 9.08
C ARG A 104 10.20 19.14 8.47
N GLY A 105 9.85 18.74 7.25
CA GLY A 105 10.52 17.62 6.57
C GLY A 105 10.01 16.24 6.99
N GLU A 106 8.79 16.15 7.49
CA GLU A 106 8.19 14.90 7.95
C GLU A 106 8.03 13.89 6.78
N LEU A 107 8.53 12.67 6.98
CA LEU A 107 8.25 11.54 6.10
C LEU A 107 6.83 11.02 6.35
N ARG A 108 6.06 10.80 5.29
CA ARG A 108 4.70 10.25 5.35
C ARG A 108 4.62 8.92 4.64
N ALA A 109 3.77 8.01 5.13
CA ALA A 109 3.42 6.80 4.40
C ALA A 109 1.99 6.93 3.84
N GLN A 110 1.80 6.46 2.62
CA GLN A 110 0.51 6.28 1.98
C GLN A 110 0.20 4.80 1.89
N ILE A 111 -0.97 4.38 2.41
CA ILE A 111 -1.50 3.04 2.23
C ILE A 111 -2.42 3.02 1.01
N GLU A 112 -2.21 2.06 0.12
CA GLU A 112 -3.02 1.85 -1.08
C GLU A 112 -3.29 0.37 -1.31
N GLY A 113 -4.32 0.07 -2.12
CA GLY A 113 -4.58 -1.28 -2.61
C GLY A 113 -4.86 -2.34 -1.55
N VAL A 114 -5.32 -1.96 -0.35
CA VAL A 114 -5.62 -2.93 0.71
C VAL A 114 -6.72 -3.88 0.25
N ARG A 115 -6.41 -5.17 0.18
CA ARG A 115 -7.37 -6.22 -0.16
C ARG A 115 -7.15 -7.43 0.74
N ILE A 116 -8.26 -8.05 1.12
CA ILE A 116 -8.30 -9.37 1.75
C ILE A 116 -9.35 -10.19 1.00
N ARG A 117 -9.00 -11.39 0.63
CA ARG A 117 -9.89 -12.34 -0.05
C ARG A 117 -11.17 -12.54 0.77
N PRO A 118 -12.35 -12.67 0.15
CA PRO A 118 -13.65 -12.69 0.86
C PRO A 118 -13.74 -13.70 1.98
N ASP A 119 -13.23 -14.91 1.77
CA ASP A 119 -13.25 -16.02 2.73
C ASP A 119 -12.30 -15.82 3.92
N HIS A 120 -11.41 -14.82 3.86
CA HIS A 120 -10.50 -14.42 4.96
C HIS A 120 -10.92 -13.09 5.62
N ARG A 121 -12.04 -12.50 5.19
CA ARG A 121 -12.58 -11.28 5.83
C ARG A 121 -13.29 -11.61 7.13
N GLY A 122 -13.35 -10.65 8.05
CA GLY A 122 -14.04 -10.81 9.32
C GLY A 122 -13.27 -11.54 10.42
N ALA A 123 -12.14 -12.18 10.09
CA ALA A 123 -11.26 -12.89 11.02
C ALA A 123 -10.03 -12.07 11.48
N GLY A 124 -10.05 -10.74 11.34
CA GLY A 124 -8.94 -9.88 11.79
C GLY A 124 -7.80 -9.69 10.79
N ALA A 125 -7.76 -10.41 9.65
CA ALA A 125 -6.66 -10.36 8.69
C ALA A 125 -6.37 -8.93 8.18
N GLY A 126 -7.39 -8.16 7.86
CA GLY A 126 -7.25 -6.76 7.42
C GLY A 126 -6.70 -5.84 8.51
N GLU A 127 -7.13 -6.05 9.76
CA GLU A 127 -6.62 -5.30 10.92
C GLU A 127 -5.15 -5.62 11.17
N ALA A 128 -4.77 -6.90 11.16
CA ALA A 128 -3.39 -7.35 11.31
C ALA A 128 -2.48 -6.79 10.21
N LEU A 129 -2.94 -6.78 8.96
CA LEU A 129 -2.20 -6.22 7.82
C LEU A 129 -1.99 -4.71 7.96
N VAL A 130 -3.01 -3.96 8.37
CA VAL A 130 -2.87 -2.51 8.60
C VAL A 130 -1.97 -2.25 9.81
N ALA A 131 -2.08 -3.04 10.88
CA ALA A 131 -1.22 -2.93 12.05
C ALA A 131 0.27 -3.15 11.67
N TRP A 132 0.56 -4.15 10.83
CA TRP A 132 1.88 -4.37 10.27
C TRP A 132 2.36 -3.15 9.46
N ALA A 133 1.52 -2.59 8.60
CA ALA A 133 1.85 -1.41 7.79
C ALA A 133 2.17 -0.18 8.65
N LEU A 134 1.43 0.01 9.76
CA LEU A 134 1.69 1.08 10.72
C LEU A 134 3.02 0.86 11.45
N ALA A 135 3.34 -0.38 11.84
CA ALA A 135 4.61 -0.73 12.46
C ALA A 135 5.79 -0.47 11.52
N GLU A 136 5.68 -0.89 10.26
CA GLU A 136 6.71 -0.65 9.23
C GLU A 136 6.89 0.84 8.94
N SER A 137 5.80 1.61 8.89
CA SER A 137 5.85 3.06 8.72
C SER A 137 6.58 3.75 9.88
N ARG A 138 6.31 3.32 11.13
CA ARG A 138 7.05 3.82 12.31
C ARG A 138 8.52 3.45 12.25
N ARG A 139 8.85 2.22 11.89
CA ARG A 139 10.23 1.74 11.73
C ARG A 139 11.02 2.60 10.74
N ARG A 140 10.38 3.03 9.66
CA ARG A 140 10.97 3.94 8.65
C ARG A 140 10.98 5.42 9.08
N GLY A 141 10.46 5.75 10.24
CA GLY A 141 10.46 7.11 10.77
C GLY A 141 9.37 8.01 10.19
N CYS A 142 8.30 7.42 9.66
CA CYS A 142 7.14 8.23 9.23
C CYS A 142 6.44 8.85 10.44
N GLY A 143 6.17 10.14 10.37
CA GLY A 143 5.38 10.84 11.39
C GLY A 143 3.88 10.81 11.10
N LEU A 144 3.48 10.42 9.89
CA LEU A 144 2.08 10.32 9.47
C LEU A 144 1.88 9.12 8.54
N VAL A 145 0.77 8.41 8.74
CA VAL A 145 0.25 7.44 7.76
C VAL A 145 -1.10 7.91 7.28
N GLN A 146 -1.31 7.91 5.98
CA GLN A 146 -2.57 8.35 5.35
C GLN A 146 -3.06 7.31 4.33
N LEU A 147 -4.33 7.40 4.00
CA LEU A 147 -4.96 6.61 2.94
C LEU A 147 -6.12 7.40 2.33
N THR A 148 -6.62 6.94 1.20
CA THR A 148 -7.89 7.39 0.65
C THR A 148 -8.82 6.21 0.45
N THR A 149 -10.11 6.42 0.68
CA THR A 149 -11.16 5.45 0.40
C THR A 149 -12.33 6.13 -0.30
N ASP A 150 -13.03 5.38 -1.16
CA ASP A 150 -14.19 5.92 -1.86
C ASP A 150 -15.33 6.26 -0.88
N ARG A 151 -16.05 7.33 -1.14
CA ARG A 151 -17.17 7.78 -0.29
C ARG A 151 -18.28 6.73 -0.16
N SER A 152 -18.47 5.90 -1.17
CA SER A 152 -19.50 4.85 -1.17
C SER A 152 -19.14 3.65 -0.28
N ARG A 153 -17.88 3.54 0.16
CA ARG A 153 -17.38 2.40 0.95
C ARG A 153 -17.54 2.62 2.45
N SER A 154 -18.78 2.71 2.92
CA SER A 154 -19.10 2.97 4.33
C SER A 154 -18.48 1.96 5.31
N ASP A 155 -18.34 0.69 4.89
CA ASP A 155 -17.70 -0.36 5.70
C ASP A 155 -16.19 -0.09 5.86
N ALA A 156 -15.51 0.38 4.81
CA ALA A 156 -14.11 0.75 4.89
C ALA A 156 -13.92 2.00 5.78
N HIS A 157 -14.84 2.97 5.73
CA HIS A 157 -14.79 4.13 6.63
C HIS A 157 -14.81 3.66 8.09
N ARG A 158 -15.82 2.86 8.49
CA ARG A 158 -15.93 2.31 9.84
C ARG A 158 -14.72 1.46 10.23
N PHE A 159 -14.15 0.71 9.28
CA PHE A 159 -12.95 -0.10 9.51
C PHE A 159 -11.76 0.79 9.87
N TYR A 160 -11.44 1.81 9.07
CA TYR A 160 -10.30 2.68 9.33
C TYR A 160 -10.50 3.57 10.58
N GLU A 161 -11.72 4.03 10.84
CA GLU A 161 -12.03 4.78 12.06
C GLU A 161 -11.77 3.96 13.33
N ARG A 162 -12.14 2.67 13.34
CA ARG A 162 -11.81 1.77 14.46
C ARG A 162 -10.31 1.59 14.66
N LEU A 163 -9.51 1.71 13.61
CA LEU A 163 -8.05 1.66 13.66
C LEU A 163 -7.41 3.00 14.04
N GLY A 164 -8.21 4.02 14.34
CA GLY A 164 -7.75 5.33 14.78
C GLY A 164 -7.45 6.31 13.65
N PHE A 165 -7.79 6.00 12.41
CA PHE A 165 -7.72 6.97 11.32
C PHE A 165 -8.86 7.99 11.45
N VAL A 166 -8.54 9.25 11.12
CA VAL A 166 -9.50 10.36 11.17
C VAL A 166 -9.75 10.88 9.77
N ALA A 167 -11.02 11.00 9.36
CA ALA A 167 -11.42 11.57 8.08
C ALA A 167 -11.30 13.10 8.12
N SER A 168 -10.06 13.61 8.11
CA SER A 168 -9.73 15.02 8.29
C SER A 168 -9.59 15.82 6.99
N HIS A 169 -9.53 15.15 5.83
CA HIS A 169 -9.29 15.78 4.53
C HIS A 169 -10.25 15.25 3.47
N VAL A 170 -10.55 16.08 2.48
CA VAL A 170 -11.31 15.71 1.29
C VAL A 170 -10.32 15.50 0.14
N GLY A 171 -10.36 14.32 -0.48
CA GLY A 171 -9.54 14.01 -1.66
C GLY A 171 -10.21 14.51 -2.94
N TYR A 172 -9.43 15.14 -3.83
CA TYR A 172 -9.84 15.52 -5.17
C TYR A 172 -9.07 14.71 -6.19
N LYS A 173 -9.73 14.26 -7.26
CA LYS A 173 -9.13 13.52 -8.37
C LYS A 173 -9.51 14.18 -9.68
N LEU A 174 -8.53 14.36 -10.56
CA LEU A 174 -8.72 14.76 -11.95
C LEU A 174 -8.20 13.64 -12.83
N ALA A 175 -9.05 13.08 -13.68
CA ALA A 175 -8.62 12.12 -14.69
C ALA A 175 -7.84 12.89 -15.79
N LEU A 176 -6.68 12.36 -16.17
CA LEU A 176 -5.87 12.90 -17.27
C LEU A 176 -6.11 12.03 -18.49
N ASP A 177 -7.09 12.40 -19.31
CA ASP A 177 -7.36 11.72 -20.58
C ASP A 177 -6.26 12.05 -21.59
N ALA A 178 -5.78 11.05 -22.32
CA ALA A 178 -4.75 11.21 -23.35
C ALA A 178 -5.17 12.17 -24.47
N SER A 179 -6.46 12.54 -24.57
CA SER A 179 -7.02 13.47 -25.56
C SER A 179 -6.91 14.97 -25.15
N GLN A 180 -6.48 15.27 -23.92
CA GLN A 180 -6.36 16.65 -23.41
C GLN A 180 -4.90 17.10 -23.22
N VAL A 181 -3.96 16.54 -23.94
CA VAL A 181 -2.63 17.15 -24.07
C VAL A 181 -2.82 18.39 -24.94
N CYS A 182 -2.93 19.55 -24.28
CA CYS A 182 -3.01 20.87 -24.91
C CYS A 182 -1.81 21.09 -25.83
N PRO A 183 -2.00 21.71 -27.01
CA PRO A 183 -0.95 21.96 -28.00
C PRO A 183 0.16 22.89 -27.49
#